data_badfa1dc4c803381964c5c52fb8dd1b0
#
_entry.id   badfa1dc4c803381964c5c52fb8dd1b0
#
_cell.length_a   1.000
_cell.length_b   1.000
_cell.length_c   1.000
_cell.angle_alpha   90.00
_cell.angle_beta   90.00
_cell.angle_gamma   90.00
#
_symmetry.space_group_name_H-M   'P 1'
#
loop_
_entity.id
_entity.type
_entity.pdbx_description
1 polymer ?
#
loop_
_entity_poly.entity_id
_entity_poly.type
_entity_poly.pdbx_seq_one_letter_code
_entity_poly.pdbx_strand_id
1 'polypeptide(L)'
;MRVVLIRVVSRWVAVLTMLALPALLPAGAVAGPLQLTGGQDYKARTMRVYGQTDPPYAFWRLCEEQPAECARRRTIDSRFEADEAHMAEIDEINRRVNAAIEPVTDVDHYGVSDYWTLPRAGRGDCEDYALLKRRLLIDAGWPPSALLMTVVRDEKMEGHAVLTVRTTQGDYILDNKTDDLKLWSRTNYRYVMRQSFIDPKSWVALDPAQSPILPPIAGVQLPQ
;
A
#
# COMPACT_ATOMS: atom_id res chain seq x y z
N MET A 1 -25.81 39.70 87.45
CA MET A 1 -26.72 38.55 87.61
C MET A 1 -26.61 37.68 86.38
N ARG A 2 -26.04 36.51 86.49
CA ARG A 2 -25.84 35.52 85.47
C ARG A 2 -26.87 34.42 85.68
N VAL A 3 -27.72 34.19 84.69
CA VAL A 3 -28.69 33.10 84.61
C VAL A 3 -28.00 31.94 83.88
N VAL A 4 -27.88 30.77 84.58
CA VAL A 4 -27.36 29.56 84.02
C VAL A 4 -28.51 28.68 83.59
N LEU A 5 -28.61 28.42 82.22
CA LEU A 5 -29.58 27.48 81.69
C LEU A 5 -28.96 26.11 81.59
N ILE A 6 -29.53 25.14 82.32
CA ILE A 6 -29.19 23.74 82.29
C ILE A 6 -29.99 23.12 81.09
N ARG A 7 -29.25 22.60 80.08
CA ARG A 7 -29.83 21.77 79.00
C ARG A 7 -29.78 20.30 79.40
N VAL A 8 -30.96 19.69 79.45
CA VAL A 8 -31.12 18.24 79.60
C VAL A 8 -30.89 17.59 78.27
N VAL A 9 -29.91 16.70 78.19
CA VAL A 9 -29.60 15.90 77.00
C VAL A 9 -30.30 14.55 77.11
N SER A 10 -31.32 14.34 76.30
CA SER A 10 -32.02 13.07 76.17
C SER A 10 -31.21 12.13 75.25
N ARG A 11 -30.80 11.02 75.82
CA ARG A 11 -30.07 9.95 75.08
C ARG A 11 -31.07 9.01 74.41
N TRP A 12 -31.17 9.08 73.08
CA TRP A 12 -31.86 8.08 72.30
C TRP A 12 -30.89 6.96 71.95
N VAL A 13 -31.22 5.74 72.37
CA VAL A 13 -30.50 4.52 71.96
C VAL A 13 -31.09 4.07 70.66
N ALA A 14 -30.34 4.22 69.57
CA ALA A 14 -30.72 3.68 68.27
C ALA A 14 -30.24 2.22 68.17
N VAL A 15 -31.19 1.28 68.11
CA VAL A 15 -30.93 -0.11 67.79
C VAL A 15 -30.67 -0.23 66.32
N LEU A 16 -29.42 -0.46 65.89
CA LEU A 16 -29.05 -0.80 64.51
C LEU A 16 -29.33 -2.27 64.25
N THR A 17 -30.40 -2.54 63.50
CA THR A 17 -30.60 -3.85 62.86
C THR A 17 -29.71 -3.94 61.59
N MET A 18 -28.69 -4.76 61.65
CA MET A 18 -27.88 -5.08 60.48
C MET A 18 -28.68 -6.01 59.53
N LEU A 19 -29.16 -5.46 58.45
CA LEU A 19 -29.62 -6.24 57.29
C LEU A 19 -28.39 -6.66 56.48
N ALA A 20 -28.09 -7.96 56.48
CA ALA A 20 -27.07 -8.54 55.61
C ALA A 20 -27.58 -8.53 54.17
N LEU A 21 -27.01 -7.66 53.30
CA LEU A 21 -27.15 -7.75 51.87
C LEU A 21 -26.31 -8.89 51.34
N PRO A 22 -26.85 -9.79 50.47
CA PRO A 22 -26.02 -10.75 49.76
C PRO A 22 -25.14 -10.00 48.76
N ALA A 23 -23.82 -10.19 48.86
CA ALA A 23 -22.85 -9.73 47.87
C ALA A 23 -23.06 -10.48 46.56
N LEU A 24 -23.63 -9.80 45.54
CA LEU A 24 -23.56 -10.25 44.17
C LEU A 24 -22.12 -10.11 43.70
N LEU A 25 -21.40 -11.21 43.59
CA LEU A 25 -20.12 -11.28 42.90
C LEU A 25 -20.38 -10.99 41.41
N PRO A 26 -19.63 -10.05 40.79
CA PRO A 26 -19.74 -9.86 39.33
C PRO A 26 -19.26 -11.15 38.65
N ALA A 27 -20.14 -11.73 37.81
CA ALA A 27 -19.76 -12.84 36.93
C ALA A 27 -18.50 -12.43 36.16
N GLY A 28 -17.43 -13.21 36.35
CA GLY A 28 -16.16 -12.97 35.66
C GLY A 28 -16.41 -12.89 34.14
N ALA A 29 -16.10 -11.75 33.56
CA ALA A 29 -16.01 -11.60 32.12
C ALA A 29 -14.94 -12.58 31.63
N VAL A 30 -15.37 -13.67 31.00
CA VAL A 30 -14.47 -14.57 30.26
C VAL A 30 -13.96 -13.72 29.10
N ALA A 31 -12.71 -13.28 29.18
CA ALA A 31 -12.04 -12.64 28.06
C ALA A 31 -12.00 -13.66 26.91
N GLY A 32 -12.84 -13.46 25.91
CA GLY A 32 -12.77 -14.24 24.67
C GLY A 32 -11.38 -14.05 24.03
N PRO A 33 -10.91 -15.01 23.24
CA PRO A 33 -9.61 -14.89 22.58
C PRO A 33 -9.56 -13.58 21.79
N LEU A 34 -8.54 -12.76 22.04
CA LEU A 34 -8.23 -11.58 21.26
C LEU A 34 -8.02 -12.04 19.81
N GLN A 35 -9.01 -11.85 18.97
CA GLN A 35 -8.85 -12.03 17.55
C GLN A 35 -7.97 -10.89 17.03
N LEU A 36 -6.71 -11.22 16.73
CA LEU A 36 -5.80 -10.33 16.01
C LEU A 36 -6.29 -10.18 14.55
N THR A 37 -7.29 -9.34 14.33
CA THR A 37 -7.83 -9.05 12.99
C THR A 37 -6.85 -8.27 12.11
N GLY A 38 -5.79 -7.70 12.67
CA GLY A 38 -4.81 -6.87 11.96
C GLY A 38 -4.04 -7.60 10.85
N GLY A 39 -3.80 -8.91 10.97
CA GLY A 39 -3.02 -9.67 10.00
C GLY A 39 -3.73 -9.94 8.67
N GLN A 40 -5.06 -10.05 8.67
CA GLN A 40 -5.84 -10.26 7.44
C GLN A 40 -6.03 -8.95 6.67
N ASP A 41 -6.26 -7.84 7.37
CA ASP A 41 -6.41 -6.52 6.76
C ASP A 41 -5.09 -6.05 6.13
N TYR A 42 -3.96 -6.30 6.77
CA TYR A 42 -2.64 -5.99 6.21
C TYR A 42 -2.36 -6.77 4.93
N LYS A 43 -2.70 -8.07 4.85
CA LYS A 43 -2.55 -8.88 3.63
C LYS A 43 -3.43 -8.38 2.47
N ALA A 44 -4.61 -7.84 2.77
CA ALA A 44 -5.46 -7.22 1.76
C ALA A 44 -4.93 -5.87 1.28
N ARG A 45 -4.12 -5.17 2.09
CA ARG A 45 -3.53 -3.88 1.75
C ARG A 45 -2.23 -3.99 0.95
N THR A 46 -1.59 -5.15 0.91
CA THR A 46 -0.30 -5.37 0.25
C THR A 46 -0.40 -6.42 -0.84
N MET A 47 0.24 -6.16 -1.98
CA MET A 47 0.26 -7.10 -3.10
C MET A 47 1.08 -8.34 -2.76
N ARG A 48 0.55 -9.51 -3.10
CA ARG A 48 1.28 -10.78 -3.05
C ARG A 48 2.14 -10.95 -4.30
N VAL A 49 3.34 -11.50 -4.11
CA VAL A 49 4.30 -11.84 -5.17
C VAL A 49 4.31 -13.35 -5.35
N TYR A 50 4.31 -13.81 -6.61
CA TYR A 50 4.24 -15.23 -6.97
C TYR A 50 5.54 -15.77 -7.61
N GLY A 51 6.56 -14.94 -7.74
CA GLY A 51 7.87 -15.34 -8.28
C GLY A 51 8.47 -14.25 -9.16
N GLN A 52 9.63 -14.54 -9.73
CA GLN A 52 10.27 -13.66 -10.71
C GLN A 52 9.61 -13.82 -12.07
N THR A 53 9.65 -12.76 -12.89
CA THR A 53 9.22 -12.77 -14.28
C THR A 53 10.12 -11.86 -15.09
N ASP A 54 10.10 -11.99 -16.42
CA ASP A 54 10.81 -11.08 -17.31
C ASP A 54 10.15 -9.69 -17.28
N PRO A 55 10.94 -8.60 -17.41
CA PRO A 55 10.42 -7.26 -17.56
C PRO A 55 9.67 -7.09 -18.90
N PRO A 56 8.77 -6.09 -19.02
CA PRO A 56 8.30 -5.64 -20.32
C PRO A 56 9.49 -5.25 -21.22
N TYR A 57 9.43 -5.60 -22.49
CA TYR A 57 10.53 -5.30 -23.42
C TYR A 57 10.82 -3.80 -23.52
N ALA A 58 9.79 -2.97 -23.56
CA ALA A 58 9.94 -1.52 -23.59
C ALA A 58 10.59 -0.96 -22.31
N PHE A 59 10.31 -1.54 -21.14
CA PHE A 59 11.03 -1.20 -19.91
C PHE A 59 12.52 -1.60 -19.99
N TRP A 60 12.83 -2.76 -20.55
CA TRP A 60 14.23 -3.15 -20.76
C TRP A 60 14.94 -2.13 -21.65
N ARG A 61 14.32 -1.68 -22.74
CA ARG A 61 14.84 -0.61 -23.60
C ARG A 61 15.04 0.71 -22.85
N LEU A 62 14.09 1.12 -22.02
CA LEU A 62 14.24 2.30 -21.17
C LEU A 62 15.53 2.22 -20.33
N CYS A 63 15.83 1.06 -19.74
CA CYS A 63 17.04 0.88 -18.94
C CYS A 63 18.34 0.97 -19.75
N GLU A 64 18.32 0.59 -21.02
CA GLU A 64 19.48 0.74 -21.93
C GLU A 64 19.66 2.19 -22.38
N GLU A 65 18.57 2.88 -22.73
CA GLU A 65 18.57 4.25 -23.24
C GLU A 65 18.73 5.30 -22.10
N GLN A 66 18.16 5.02 -20.92
CA GLN A 66 18.12 5.89 -19.76
C GLN A 66 18.53 5.14 -18.48
N PRO A 67 19.81 4.71 -18.36
CA PRO A 67 20.24 3.84 -17.26
C PRO A 67 20.04 4.41 -15.86
N ALA A 68 19.93 5.75 -15.73
CA ALA A 68 19.64 6.42 -14.47
C ALA A 68 18.26 6.05 -13.90
N GLU A 69 17.27 5.74 -14.75
CA GLU A 69 15.92 5.33 -14.32
C GLU A 69 15.91 3.95 -13.68
N CYS A 70 16.87 3.10 -14.05
CA CYS A 70 17.03 1.73 -13.59
C CYS A 70 18.23 1.55 -12.66
N ALA A 71 18.85 2.65 -12.23
CA ALA A 71 20.02 2.58 -11.36
C ALA A 71 19.65 2.03 -9.98
N ARG A 72 20.40 1.01 -9.54
CA ARG A 72 20.26 0.46 -8.19
C ARG A 72 20.76 1.50 -7.17
N ARG A 73 19.85 2.02 -6.36
CA ARG A 73 20.19 2.86 -5.22
C ARG A 73 20.23 2.00 -3.96
N ARG A 74 21.18 2.27 -3.08
CA ARG A 74 21.28 1.59 -1.77
C ARG A 74 20.06 1.97 -0.94
N THR A 75 19.06 1.13 -0.90
CA THR A 75 17.95 1.25 0.02
C THR A 75 17.75 -0.08 0.72
N ILE A 76 17.69 -0.05 2.03
CA ILE A 76 17.60 -1.26 2.87
C ILE A 76 16.14 -1.61 3.12
N ASP A 77 15.22 -0.66 3.02
CA ASP A 77 13.82 -0.91 3.30
C ASP A 77 12.96 -0.76 2.06
N SER A 78 11.99 -1.63 2.01
CA SER A 78 11.09 -1.81 0.89
C SER A 78 9.77 -1.06 1.01
N ARG A 79 9.43 -0.55 2.22
CA ARG A 79 8.19 0.16 2.49
C ARG A 79 8.48 1.46 3.20
N PHE A 80 7.85 2.52 2.71
CA PHE A 80 8.01 3.85 3.27
C PHE A 80 6.98 4.08 4.38
N GLU A 81 7.45 4.60 5.51
CA GLU A 81 6.54 5.03 6.58
C GLU A 81 5.97 6.40 6.18
N ALA A 82 4.75 6.40 5.64
CA ALA A 82 4.08 7.60 5.18
C ALA A 82 3.13 8.11 6.26
N ASP A 83 3.38 9.32 6.74
CA ASP A 83 2.45 10.10 7.53
C ASP A 83 1.41 10.82 6.65
N GLU A 84 0.56 11.64 7.25
CA GLU A 84 -0.49 12.38 6.54
C GLU A 84 0.09 13.34 5.48
N ALA A 85 1.24 13.99 5.77
CA ALA A 85 1.89 14.90 4.83
C ALA A 85 2.42 14.17 3.61
N HIS A 86 3.05 13.01 3.79
CA HIS A 86 3.50 12.16 2.69
C HIS A 86 2.32 11.62 1.87
N MET A 87 1.21 11.24 2.52
CA MET A 87 0.02 10.81 1.80
C MET A 87 -0.60 11.94 0.95
N ALA A 88 -0.59 13.18 1.46
CA ALA A 88 -1.02 14.35 0.70
C ALA A 88 -0.07 14.65 -0.47
N GLU A 89 1.25 14.47 -0.29
CA GLU A 89 2.25 14.68 -1.35
C GLU A 89 2.05 13.72 -2.53
N ILE A 90 1.79 12.43 -2.28
CA ILE A 90 1.54 11.47 -3.37
C ILE A 90 0.22 11.78 -4.09
N ASP A 91 -0.83 12.23 -3.39
CA ASP A 91 -2.09 12.66 -4.01
C ASP A 91 -1.88 13.91 -4.88
N GLU A 92 -1.15 14.91 -4.38
CA GLU A 92 -0.82 16.13 -5.12
C GLU A 92 -0.01 15.83 -6.38
N ILE A 93 1.03 15.00 -6.27
CA ILE A 93 1.87 14.61 -7.42
C ILE A 93 1.03 13.86 -8.45
N ASN A 94 0.13 12.95 -8.02
CA ASN A 94 -0.77 12.26 -8.94
C ASN A 94 -1.60 13.24 -9.76
N ARG A 95 -2.33 14.14 -9.10
CA ARG A 95 -3.18 15.15 -9.73
C ARG A 95 -2.40 16.10 -10.63
N ARG A 96 -1.27 16.60 -10.14
CA ARG A 96 -0.43 17.55 -10.88
C ARG A 96 0.09 16.96 -12.18
N VAL A 97 0.58 15.72 -12.16
CA VAL A 97 1.06 15.05 -13.37
C VAL A 97 -0.10 14.76 -14.31
N ASN A 98 -1.24 14.28 -13.81
CA ASN A 98 -2.42 14.03 -14.63
C ASN A 98 -2.90 15.29 -15.36
N ALA A 99 -2.87 16.44 -14.69
CA ALA A 99 -3.27 17.72 -15.28
C ALA A 99 -2.22 18.31 -16.25
N ALA A 100 -0.94 17.95 -16.09
CA ALA A 100 0.15 18.57 -16.85
C ALA A 100 0.47 17.87 -18.17
N ILE A 101 0.12 16.59 -18.32
CA ILE A 101 0.47 15.78 -19.49
C ILE A 101 -0.74 15.63 -20.40
N GLU A 102 -0.53 15.92 -21.68
CA GLU A 102 -1.51 15.64 -22.73
C GLU A 102 -1.42 14.16 -23.13
N PRO A 103 -2.53 13.40 -23.07
CA PRO A 103 -2.50 11.98 -23.42
C PRO A 103 -2.30 11.79 -24.92
N VAL A 104 -1.31 10.99 -25.29
CA VAL A 104 -1.01 10.60 -26.66
C VAL A 104 -0.45 9.18 -26.63
N THR A 105 -0.89 8.35 -27.57
CA THR A 105 -0.35 6.99 -27.69
C THR A 105 1.06 6.99 -28.25
N ASP A 106 1.85 5.99 -27.90
CA ASP A 106 3.19 5.81 -28.47
C ASP A 106 3.20 5.69 -29.99
N VAL A 107 2.18 5.05 -30.55
CA VAL A 107 2.02 4.96 -32.02
C VAL A 107 1.90 6.35 -32.65
N ASP A 108 1.10 7.22 -32.04
CA ASP A 108 0.87 8.58 -32.56
C ASP A 108 2.06 9.51 -32.28
N HIS A 109 2.80 9.27 -31.20
CA HIS A 109 3.90 10.13 -30.79
C HIS A 109 5.25 9.69 -31.37
N TYR A 110 5.53 8.37 -31.37
CA TYR A 110 6.84 7.81 -31.73
C TYR A 110 6.79 6.83 -32.89
N GLY A 111 5.59 6.44 -33.38
CA GLY A 111 5.43 5.47 -34.46
C GLY A 111 5.71 4.02 -34.06
N VAL A 112 5.75 3.72 -32.74
CA VAL A 112 5.95 2.37 -32.20
C VAL A 112 4.86 2.06 -31.18
N SER A 113 4.63 0.79 -30.90
CA SER A 113 3.47 0.38 -30.08
C SER A 113 3.68 0.47 -28.57
N ASP A 114 4.93 0.60 -28.11
CA ASP A 114 5.27 0.59 -26.67
C ASP A 114 6.68 1.19 -26.48
N TYR A 115 6.77 2.41 -25.95
CA TYR A 115 8.02 3.17 -25.81
C TYR A 115 8.09 3.94 -24.49
N TRP A 116 8.57 3.30 -23.47
CA TRP A 116 8.71 3.86 -22.14
C TRP A 116 9.75 4.96 -22.08
N THR A 117 9.33 6.16 -21.71
CA THR A 117 10.22 7.32 -21.54
C THR A 117 9.61 8.32 -20.54
N LEU A 118 10.38 9.32 -20.12
CA LEU A 118 9.78 10.48 -19.46
C LEU A 118 9.03 11.32 -20.50
N PRO A 119 7.84 11.88 -20.17
CA PRO A 119 7.02 12.64 -21.11
C PRO A 119 7.83 13.75 -21.78
N ARG A 120 7.88 13.73 -23.10
CA ARG A 120 8.54 14.75 -23.90
C ARG A 120 7.53 15.80 -24.34
N ALA A 121 7.89 17.08 -24.25
CA ALA A 121 7.02 18.19 -24.57
C ALA A 121 5.65 18.15 -23.86
N GLY A 122 5.57 17.53 -22.69
CA GLY A 122 4.33 17.42 -21.91
C GLY A 122 3.31 16.46 -22.50
N ARG A 123 3.73 15.45 -23.27
CA ARG A 123 2.87 14.46 -23.92
C ARG A 123 3.36 13.04 -23.63
N GLY A 124 2.43 12.09 -23.52
CA GLY A 124 2.77 10.70 -23.28
C GLY A 124 1.55 9.85 -22.95
N ASP A 125 1.76 8.54 -22.73
CA ASP A 125 0.70 7.63 -22.31
C ASP A 125 0.96 7.05 -20.90
N CYS A 126 0.35 5.92 -20.54
CA CYS A 126 0.22 5.50 -19.14
C CYS A 126 1.57 5.32 -18.42
N GLU A 127 2.56 4.73 -19.07
CA GLU A 127 3.88 4.50 -18.46
C GLU A 127 4.68 5.78 -18.31
N ASP A 128 4.53 6.74 -19.24
CA ASP A 128 5.22 8.03 -19.18
C ASP A 128 4.74 8.84 -17.98
N TYR A 129 3.40 8.84 -17.72
CA TYR A 129 2.84 9.43 -16.51
C TYR A 129 3.38 8.75 -15.26
N ALA A 130 3.42 7.43 -15.24
CA ALA A 130 3.91 6.68 -14.08
C ALA A 130 5.41 6.93 -13.82
N LEU A 131 6.22 6.99 -14.88
CA LEU A 131 7.65 7.32 -14.80
C LEU A 131 7.87 8.75 -14.28
N LEU A 132 7.10 9.73 -14.74
CA LEU A 132 7.21 11.11 -14.25
C LEU A 132 6.81 11.23 -12.79
N LYS A 133 5.70 10.62 -12.37
CA LYS A 133 5.28 10.57 -10.96
C LYS A 133 6.39 9.95 -10.09
N ARG A 134 6.95 8.83 -10.55
CA ARG A 134 8.06 8.16 -9.88
C ARG A 134 9.27 9.07 -9.73
N ARG A 135 9.66 9.76 -10.78
CA ARG A 135 10.80 10.70 -10.78
C ARG A 135 10.58 11.82 -9.77
N LEU A 136 9.41 12.46 -9.78
CA LEU A 136 9.08 13.56 -8.89
C LEU A 136 9.07 13.12 -7.41
N LEU A 137 8.57 11.94 -7.11
CA LEU A 137 8.61 11.39 -5.75
C LEU A 137 10.04 11.06 -5.31
N ILE A 138 10.89 10.53 -6.20
CA ILE A 138 12.31 10.30 -5.89
C ILE A 138 13.02 11.65 -5.59
N ASP A 139 12.74 12.67 -6.37
CA ASP A 139 13.31 14.01 -6.19
C ASP A 139 12.80 14.67 -4.90
N ALA A 140 11.60 14.34 -4.43
CA ALA A 140 11.04 14.72 -3.15
C ALA A 140 11.60 13.90 -1.96
N GLY A 141 12.45 12.89 -2.22
CA GLY A 141 13.12 12.12 -1.17
C GLY A 141 12.56 10.73 -0.91
N TRP A 142 11.56 10.29 -1.67
CA TRP A 142 11.01 8.95 -1.53
C TRP A 142 12.02 7.88 -1.99
N PRO A 143 12.14 6.77 -1.25
CA PRO A 143 13.06 5.71 -1.66
C PRO A 143 12.56 5.03 -2.95
N PRO A 144 13.41 4.86 -3.96
CA PRO A 144 13.03 4.20 -5.22
C PRO A 144 12.47 2.78 -5.03
N SER A 145 12.86 2.09 -3.97
CA SER A 145 12.34 0.76 -3.60
C SER A 145 10.88 0.75 -3.15
N ALA A 146 10.32 1.94 -2.81
CA ALA A 146 8.91 2.10 -2.52
C ALA A 146 8.08 2.50 -3.75
N LEU A 147 8.71 2.84 -4.88
CA LEU A 147 8.09 3.41 -6.08
C LEU A 147 8.30 2.47 -7.27
N LEU A 148 7.32 1.59 -7.51
CA LEU A 148 7.48 0.48 -8.43
C LEU A 148 6.55 0.59 -9.63
N MET A 149 7.13 0.61 -10.84
CA MET A 149 6.37 0.47 -12.08
C MET A 149 5.59 -0.84 -12.05
N THR A 150 4.32 -0.79 -12.41
CA THR A 150 3.40 -1.92 -12.29
C THR A 150 2.56 -2.04 -13.54
N VAL A 151 2.51 -3.23 -14.12
CA VAL A 151 1.67 -3.56 -15.27
C VAL A 151 0.40 -4.26 -14.80
N VAL A 152 -0.72 -3.78 -15.30
CA VAL A 152 -2.05 -4.30 -15.00
C VAL A 152 -2.83 -4.57 -16.30
N ARG A 153 -3.96 -5.25 -16.19
CA ARG A 153 -5.05 -5.22 -17.15
C ARG A 153 -6.16 -4.39 -16.55
N ASP A 154 -6.64 -3.43 -17.32
CA ASP A 154 -7.74 -2.56 -16.92
C ASP A 154 -9.11 -3.26 -17.01
N GLU A 155 -10.19 -2.52 -16.82
CA GLU A 155 -11.57 -3.04 -16.85
C GLU A 155 -11.98 -3.61 -18.22
N LYS A 156 -11.28 -3.19 -19.29
CA LYS A 156 -11.46 -3.71 -20.65
C LYS A 156 -10.50 -4.83 -21.00
N MET A 157 -9.66 -5.24 -20.05
CA MET A 157 -8.56 -6.20 -20.24
C MET A 157 -7.46 -5.68 -21.18
N GLU A 158 -7.37 -4.36 -21.38
CA GLU A 158 -6.28 -3.70 -22.09
C GLU A 158 -5.04 -3.59 -21.19
N GLY A 159 -3.85 -3.60 -21.80
CA GLY A 159 -2.59 -3.36 -21.09
C GLY A 159 -2.56 -1.94 -20.53
N HIS A 160 -2.11 -1.79 -19.28
CA HIS A 160 -2.01 -0.49 -18.64
C HIS A 160 -0.87 -0.47 -17.63
N ALA A 161 -0.18 0.67 -17.51
CA ALA A 161 0.91 0.86 -16.55
C ALA A 161 0.52 1.90 -15.50
N VAL A 162 0.85 1.59 -14.25
CA VAL A 162 0.60 2.47 -13.10
C VAL A 162 1.83 2.50 -12.19
N LEU A 163 1.91 3.50 -11.31
CA LEU A 163 2.91 3.53 -10.25
C LEU A 163 2.34 2.96 -8.96
N THR A 164 2.96 1.91 -8.44
CA THR A 164 2.69 1.41 -7.08
C THR A 164 3.59 2.13 -6.07
N VAL A 165 2.98 2.79 -5.07
CA VAL A 165 3.66 3.37 -3.92
C VAL A 165 3.51 2.44 -2.72
N ARG A 166 4.62 1.87 -2.25
CA ARG A 166 4.65 0.88 -1.16
C ARG A 166 4.88 1.57 0.18
N THR A 167 3.82 1.70 0.96
CA THR A 167 3.88 2.28 2.31
C THR A 167 3.64 1.21 3.38
N THR A 168 3.95 1.53 4.63
CA THR A 168 3.59 0.69 5.80
C THR A 168 2.08 0.55 5.97
N GLN A 169 1.28 1.46 5.39
CA GLN A 169 -0.18 1.43 5.41
C GLN A 169 -0.78 0.60 4.27
N GLY A 170 0.01 0.24 3.24
CA GLY A 170 -0.42 -0.55 2.09
C GLY A 170 0.24 -0.14 0.79
N ASP A 171 -0.17 -0.79 -0.30
CA ASP A 171 0.26 -0.48 -1.66
C ASP A 171 -0.80 0.43 -2.31
N TYR A 172 -0.43 1.70 -2.56
CA TYR A 172 -1.29 2.69 -3.20
C TYR A 172 -0.96 2.82 -4.68
N ILE A 173 -1.95 3.16 -5.48
CA ILE A 173 -1.82 3.26 -6.93
C ILE A 173 -1.98 4.72 -7.35
N LEU A 174 -0.98 5.21 -8.11
CA LEU A 174 -1.04 6.48 -8.82
C LEU A 174 -1.26 6.15 -10.30
N ASP A 175 -2.33 6.71 -10.86
CA ASP A 175 -2.89 6.33 -12.14
C ASP A 175 -3.20 7.59 -12.98
N ASN A 176 -3.00 7.54 -14.29
CA ASN A 176 -3.38 8.64 -15.17
C ASN A 176 -4.88 8.63 -15.57
N LYS A 177 -5.59 7.52 -15.32
CA LYS A 177 -7.04 7.40 -15.59
C LYS A 177 -7.91 7.99 -14.48
N THR A 178 -7.33 8.26 -13.29
CA THR A 178 -8.05 8.83 -12.14
C THR A 178 -7.11 9.63 -11.24
N ASP A 179 -7.64 10.69 -10.68
CA ASP A 179 -6.94 11.48 -9.67
C ASP A 179 -7.01 10.85 -8.27
N ASP A 180 -7.91 9.89 -8.07
CA ASP A 180 -8.12 9.26 -6.77
C ASP A 180 -6.93 8.37 -6.38
N LEU A 181 -6.37 8.62 -5.21
CA LEU A 181 -5.39 7.74 -4.60
C LEU A 181 -6.09 6.51 -3.98
N LYS A 182 -5.89 5.34 -4.55
CA LYS A 182 -6.56 4.09 -4.12
C LYS A 182 -5.56 3.05 -3.65
N LEU A 183 -5.94 2.26 -2.66
CA LEU A 183 -5.27 0.98 -2.41
C LEU A 183 -5.41 0.08 -3.63
N TRP A 184 -4.40 -0.70 -3.94
CA TRP A 184 -4.40 -1.64 -5.06
C TRP A 184 -5.64 -2.55 -5.07
N SER A 185 -6.07 -3.01 -3.89
CA SER A 185 -7.23 -3.90 -3.74
C SER A 185 -8.60 -3.20 -3.92
N ARG A 186 -8.61 -1.88 -4.10
CA ARG A 186 -9.81 -1.08 -4.37
C ARG A 186 -9.86 -0.54 -5.81
N THR A 187 -8.92 -0.95 -6.65
CA THR A 187 -8.98 -0.74 -8.10
C THR A 187 -9.68 -1.92 -8.76
N ASN A 188 -10.22 -1.71 -9.96
CA ASN A 188 -10.84 -2.78 -10.75
C ASN A 188 -9.82 -3.44 -11.72
N TYR A 189 -8.54 -3.39 -11.38
CA TYR A 189 -7.47 -3.89 -12.23
C TYR A 189 -7.11 -5.33 -11.89
N ARG A 190 -6.72 -6.08 -12.92
CA ARG A 190 -6.00 -7.34 -12.75
C ARG A 190 -4.51 -7.07 -12.80
N TYR A 191 -3.85 -7.24 -11.68
CA TYR A 191 -2.41 -7.02 -11.54
C TYR A 191 -1.63 -8.17 -12.18
N VAL A 192 -0.70 -7.83 -13.08
CA VAL A 192 0.09 -8.81 -13.85
C VAL A 192 1.48 -8.96 -13.25
N MET A 193 2.24 -7.87 -13.22
CA MET A 193 3.61 -7.86 -12.74
C MET A 193 4.03 -6.47 -12.26
N ARG A 194 5.10 -6.39 -11.49
CA ARG A 194 5.70 -5.11 -11.11
C ARG A 194 7.21 -5.23 -10.94
N GLN A 195 7.89 -4.08 -10.87
CA GLN A 195 9.30 -4.05 -10.49
C GLN A 195 9.53 -4.71 -9.12
N SER A 196 10.70 -5.32 -8.96
CA SER A 196 11.19 -5.75 -7.66
C SER A 196 11.66 -4.53 -6.84
N PHE A 197 11.40 -4.54 -5.54
CA PHE A 197 11.93 -3.52 -4.64
C PHE A 197 13.42 -3.72 -4.32
N ILE A 198 13.96 -4.89 -4.61
CA ILE A 198 15.36 -5.26 -4.33
C ILE A 198 16.27 -4.78 -5.47
N ASP A 199 15.83 -4.99 -6.71
CA ASP A 199 16.55 -4.63 -7.91
C ASP A 199 15.59 -4.03 -8.93
N PRO A 200 15.74 -2.75 -9.31
CA PRO A 200 14.84 -2.07 -10.23
C PRO A 200 14.80 -2.66 -11.64
N LYS A 201 15.81 -3.46 -12.04
CA LYS A 201 15.82 -4.16 -13.33
C LYS A 201 15.09 -5.50 -13.29
N SER A 202 14.84 -6.04 -12.09
CA SER A 202 14.13 -7.31 -11.91
C SER A 202 12.63 -7.07 -11.75
N TRP A 203 11.82 -8.02 -12.21
CA TRP A 203 10.36 -7.97 -12.11
C TRP A 203 9.80 -9.20 -11.42
N VAL A 204 8.63 -9.05 -10.84
CA VAL A 204 7.94 -10.10 -10.09
C VAL A 204 6.50 -10.23 -10.56
N ALA A 205 6.02 -11.46 -10.66
CA ALA A 205 4.64 -11.77 -11.00
C ALA A 205 3.70 -11.45 -9.84
N LEU A 206 2.58 -10.82 -10.15
CA LEU A 206 1.48 -10.52 -9.24
C LEU A 206 0.26 -11.41 -9.51
N ASP A 207 0.26 -12.14 -10.62
CA ASP A 207 -0.72 -13.16 -10.97
C ASP A 207 -0.01 -14.53 -10.94
N PRO A 208 -0.56 -15.53 -10.21
CA PRO A 208 0.03 -16.86 -10.18
C PRO A 208 0.12 -17.51 -11.57
N ALA A 209 -0.74 -17.14 -12.52
CA ALA A 209 -0.69 -17.62 -13.90
C ALA A 209 0.50 -17.06 -14.70
N GLN A 210 1.11 -15.98 -14.22
CA GLN A 210 2.30 -15.36 -14.82
C GLN A 210 3.61 -15.81 -14.15
N SER A 211 3.52 -16.53 -13.02
CA SER A 211 4.70 -17.13 -12.41
C SER A 211 5.24 -18.20 -13.35
N PRO A 212 6.55 -18.21 -13.67
CA PRO A 212 7.12 -19.34 -14.36
C PRO A 212 6.82 -20.56 -13.51
N ILE A 213 6.01 -21.47 -14.03
CA ILE A 213 5.83 -22.79 -13.44
C ILE A 213 7.21 -23.42 -13.55
N LEU A 214 7.92 -23.52 -12.42
CA LEU A 214 9.04 -24.44 -12.36
C LEU A 214 8.47 -25.76 -12.84
N PRO A 215 8.98 -26.36 -13.94
CA PRO A 215 8.51 -27.67 -14.35
C PRO A 215 8.59 -28.57 -13.12
N PRO A 216 7.59 -29.43 -12.87
CA PRO A 216 7.69 -30.36 -11.76
C PRO A 216 9.05 -30.99 -11.86
N ILE A 217 9.83 -30.99 -10.77
CA ILE A 217 11.12 -31.66 -10.72
C ILE A 217 10.79 -33.10 -10.99
N ALA A 218 10.93 -33.52 -12.28
CA ALA A 218 10.73 -34.87 -12.69
C ALA A 218 11.87 -35.69 -12.03
N GLY A 219 11.50 -36.53 -11.06
CA GLY A 219 12.38 -37.57 -10.57
C GLY A 219 12.93 -37.43 -9.16
N VAL A 220 12.11 -37.15 -8.17
CA VAL A 220 12.36 -37.72 -6.84
C VAL A 220 11.33 -38.83 -6.62
N GLN A 221 11.63 -40.04 -7.08
CA GLN A 221 10.99 -41.24 -6.56
C GLN A 221 11.51 -41.41 -5.13
N LEU A 222 10.59 -41.19 -4.16
CA LEU A 222 10.85 -41.60 -2.79
C LEU A 222 10.96 -43.13 -2.78
N PRO A 223 11.98 -43.73 -2.14
CA PRO A 223 12.10 -45.17 -2.01
C PRO A 223 10.87 -45.66 -1.19
N GLN A 224 10.25 -46.75 -1.69
CA GLN A 224 9.17 -47.48 -1.01
C GLN A 224 9.72 -48.19 0.25
#